data_381276327505f7b50b511cdc2c013631
#
_entry.id   381276327505f7b50b511cdc2c013631
#
_cell.length_a   1.000
_cell.length_b   1.000
_cell.length_c   1.000
_cell.angle_alpha   90.00
_cell.angle_beta   90.00
_cell.angle_gamma   90.00
#
_symmetry.space_group_name_H-M   'P 1'
#
loop_
_entity.id
_entity.type
_entity.pdbx_description
1 polymer ?
#
loop_
_entity_poly.entity_id
_entity_poly.type
_entity_poly.pdbx_seq_one_letter_code
_entity_poly.pdbx_strand_id
1 'polypeptide(L)'
;MTEARVIGPIGGMGTRFEPLTKAALLRGLLYSPELSFLMEAHDGLSAKIAEESGFKGVWASGLSISATLGVRDNNEASWTQVMEVLEFMSDATTVPILVDGDTGYGNFNNMRRLVRKLEQVGVAGVTIEDKLFPKTNSFLRSELQPLADVEEFCGKIKAGKDSQTDPDFVLVARVEALIAGWGLAEALRRAEAYHRAGADAILIHSRQSSPAEIFAFLDAWSNRAPVALVPTKYWRTPTEEFRARGVSVVIWANHVLRASISAMQATAARIRADESLLEVEPAVAPLHDVFRLQGDEELQEAEKRYLPSARGASLSAIVLAAGAATDFGGLTAAVPKAMLKVQGRPILARLLDDFAHFGCRTVTVVRGHHAAAVDVAGARFVDNPDFAGTGEAWSLALAADALVPGTLVAFGDIVLKRHLVQALLEDAGDGLTLVVDSTLAASAVPDRVRAARPDGGRLDFDEVRLLAIGEVEPGTSHGAWVGLLHAGPDGAAWLRAAIEAARADGTLRAARLSDLIARVLAAGHPVRVVYARGGWVNVNNLTDLLDASGL
;
A
#
# COMPACT_ATOMS: atom_id res chain seq x y z
N MET A 1 23.81 -9.11 -7.07
CA MET A 1 23.83 -9.90 -8.34
C MET A 1 23.46 -11.33 -7.96
N THR A 2 22.30 -11.78 -8.36
CA THR A 2 21.76 -13.11 -8.05
C THR A 2 22.52 -14.13 -8.91
N GLU A 3 23.28 -15.01 -8.31
CA GLU A 3 23.90 -16.12 -9.01
C GLU A 3 22.84 -17.11 -9.50
N ALA A 4 22.92 -17.52 -10.76
CA ALA A 4 21.98 -18.44 -11.38
C ALA A 4 22.64 -19.83 -11.62
N ARG A 5 21.92 -20.89 -11.40
CA ARG A 5 22.36 -22.26 -11.68
C ARG A 5 22.18 -22.58 -13.17
N VAL A 6 23.21 -23.12 -13.82
CA VAL A 6 23.13 -23.54 -15.22
C VAL A 6 22.52 -24.92 -15.30
N ILE A 7 21.32 -25.04 -15.87
CA ILE A 7 20.71 -26.33 -16.24
C ILE A 7 21.13 -26.61 -17.69
N GLY A 8 21.77 -27.75 -17.92
CA GLY A 8 22.30 -28.15 -19.23
C GLY A 8 21.23 -28.27 -20.31
N PRO A 9 21.59 -28.19 -21.61
CA PRO A 9 20.64 -28.04 -22.70
C PRO A 9 19.85 -29.33 -22.99
N ILE A 10 18.53 -29.21 -22.89
CA ILE A 10 17.63 -30.11 -23.60
C ILE A 10 17.16 -29.37 -24.85
N GLY A 11 17.68 -29.79 -26.00
CA GLY A 11 17.27 -29.44 -27.35
C GLY A 11 16.68 -28.05 -27.64
N GLY A 12 17.48 -27.11 -28.10
CA GLY A 12 17.02 -26.06 -29.03
C GLY A 12 16.29 -24.85 -28.47
N MET A 13 16.24 -24.62 -27.14
CA MET A 13 15.75 -23.37 -26.57
C MET A 13 16.84 -22.73 -25.71
N GLY A 14 17.01 -21.42 -25.83
CA GLY A 14 18.01 -20.65 -25.09
C GLY A 14 18.00 -20.95 -23.58
N THR A 15 19.19 -20.98 -22.97
CA THR A 15 19.38 -21.17 -21.53
C THR A 15 18.49 -20.20 -20.73
N ARG A 16 17.38 -20.67 -20.16
CA ARG A 16 16.66 -19.95 -19.12
C ARG A 16 17.45 -20.13 -17.83
N PHE A 17 17.97 -19.04 -17.31
CA PHE A 17 18.49 -18.98 -15.94
C PHE A 17 17.28 -18.96 -15.01
N GLU A 18 17.04 -20.04 -14.27
CA GLU A 18 16.08 -19.99 -13.16
C GLU A 18 16.75 -19.33 -11.95
N PRO A 19 16.08 -18.39 -11.28
CA PRO A 19 16.62 -17.81 -10.05
C PRO A 19 16.78 -18.92 -9.00
N LEU A 20 17.87 -18.85 -8.19
CA LEU A 20 18.07 -19.79 -7.10
C LEU A 20 16.88 -19.73 -6.12
N THR A 21 16.42 -20.90 -5.66
CA THR A 21 15.40 -20.96 -4.62
C THR A 21 15.93 -20.42 -3.28
N LYS A 22 15.05 -19.94 -2.40
CA LYS A 22 15.44 -19.53 -1.05
C LYS A 22 16.15 -20.68 -0.31
N ALA A 23 15.75 -21.93 -0.54
CA ALA A 23 16.40 -23.10 0.02
C ALA A 23 17.86 -23.25 -0.49
N ALA A 24 18.08 -23.11 -1.79
CA ALA A 24 19.42 -23.14 -2.39
C ALA A 24 20.31 -22.01 -1.84
N LEU A 25 19.73 -20.80 -1.62
CA LEU A 25 20.47 -19.70 -1.01
C LEU A 25 20.88 -20.03 0.43
N LEU A 26 19.97 -20.54 1.28
CA LEU A 26 20.30 -20.93 2.65
C LEU A 26 21.37 -22.01 2.69
N ARG A 27 21.22 -23.04 1.84
CA ARG A 27 22.21 -24.11 1.71
C ARG A 27 23.57 -23.54 1.33
N GLY A 28 23.60 -22.60 0.37
CA GLY A 28 24.80 -21.88 -0.01
C GLY A 28 25.48 -21.15 1.15
N LEU A 29 24.71 -20.48 2.03
CA LEU A 29 25.23 -19.81 3.22
C LEU A 29 25.87 -20.81 4.22
N LEU A 30 25.23 -21.97 4.41
CA LEU A 30 25.73 -23.00 5.34
C LEU A 30 27.02 -23.66 4.88
N TYR A 31 27.14 -23.90 3.57
CA TYR A 31 28.30 -24.58 2.98
C TYR A 31 29.35 -23.62 2.43
N SER A 32 29.14 -22.31 2.59
CA SER A 32 30.16 -21.31 2.26
C SER A 32 31.39 -21.42 3.17
N PRO A 33 32.60 -21.21 2.63
CA PRO A 33 33.80 -21.07 3.46
C PRO A 33 33.80 -19.76 4.28
N GLU A 34 32.92 -18.82 3.93
CA GLU A 34 32.77 -17.55 4.65
C GLU A 34 31.73 -17.68 5.77
N LEU A 35 32.03 -17.07 6.93
CA LEU A 35 31.08 -16.96 8.01
C LEU A 35 29.88 -16.09 7.60
N SER A 36 28.69 -16.64 7.67
CA SER A 36 27.44 -15.96 7.37
C SER A 36 26.68 -15.55 8.63
N PHE A 37 25.79 -14.54 8.50
CA PHE A 37 24.99 -14.01 9.61
C PHE A 37 23.52 -14.04 9.26
N LEU A 38 22.69 -14.60 10.15
CA LEU A 38 21.25 -14.50 10.11
C LEU A 38 20.76 -13.55 11.20
N MET A 39 19.89 -12.61 10.82
CA MET A 39 19.24 -11.71 11.77
C MET A 39 17.89 -12.25 12.17
N GLU A 40 17.60 -12.14 13.46
CA GLU A 40 16.28 -12.46 14.00
C GLU A 40 15.19 -11.57 13.40
N ALA A 41 14.07 -12.23 13.10
CA ALA A 41 12.80 -11.57 12.81
C ALA A 41 11.62 -12.38 13.37
N HIS A 42 10.48 -11.71 13.50
CA HIS A 42 9.29 -12.26 14.16
C HIS A 42 7.97 -11.86 13.49
N ASP A 43 8.04 -11.07 12.43
CA ASP A 43 6.94 -10.69 11.56
C ASP A 43 7.49 -10.22 10.18
N GLY A 44 6.58 -9.90 9.24
CA GLY A 44 6.98 -9.44 7.92
C GLY A 44 7.77 -8.13 7.94
N LEU A 45 7.45 -7.21 8.85
CA LEU A 45 8.15 -5.93 8.97
C LEU A 45 9.60 -6.11 9.44
N SER A 46 9.82 -6.85 10.52
CA SER A 46 11.16 -7.13 11.06
C SER A 46 12.01 -7.93 10.07
N ALA A 47 11.39 -8.85 9.32
CA ALA A 47 12.08 -9.61 8.27
C ALA A 47 12.56 -8.71 7.12
N LYS A 48 11.72 -7.79 6.67
CA LYS A 48 12.07 -6.81 5.64
C LYS A 48 13.16 -5.86 6.09
N ILE A 49 13.09 -5.36 7.32
CA ILE A 49 14.14 -4.51 7.91
C ILE A 49 15.48 -5.26 7.99
N ALA A 50 15.47 -6.55 8.37
CA ALA A 50 16.67 -7.37 8.39
C ALA A 50 17.30 -7.48 6.99
N GLU A 51 16.51 -7.73 5.96
CA GLU A 51 16.98 -7.79 4.57
C GLU A 51 17.51 -6.43 4.10
N GLU A 52 16.80 -5.32 4.31
CA GLU A 52 17.23 -3.96 3.96
C GLU A 52 18.53 -3.55 4.69
N SER A 53 18.77 -4.12 5.89
CA SER A 53 20.02 -3.94 6.64
C SER A 53 21.20 -4.73 6.06
N GLY A 54 20.99 -5.51 4.99
CA GLY A 54 22.02 -6.25 4.28
C GLY A 54 22.30 -7.67 4.78
N PHE A 55 21.47 -8.21 5.68
CA PHE A 55 21.56 -9.60 6.09
C PHE A 55 21.16 -10.54 4.94
N LYS A 56 21.97 -11.56 4.70
CA LYS A 56 21.76 -12.52 3.62
C LYS A 56 20.76 -13.62 3.94
N GLY A 57 20.18 -13.60 5.14
CA GLY A 57 19.15 -14.53 5.58
C GLY A 57 18.58 -14.13 6.94
N VAL A 58 17.42 -14.68 7.24
CA VAL A 58 16.62 -14.37 8.41
C VAL A 58 16.50 -15.60 9.31
N TRP A 59 16.60 -15.41 10.62
CA TRP A 59 16.20 -16.36 11.64
C TRP A 59 14.80 -16.03 12.14
N ALA A 60 13.81 -16.84 11.77
CA ALA A 60 12.47 -16.72 12.33
C ALA A 60 12.45 -17.33 13.73
N SER A 61 12.54 -16.46 14.73
CA SER A 61 12.78 -16.82 16.13
C SER A 61 11.49 -17.26 16.83
N GLY A 62 11.44 -18.51 17.31
CA GLY A 62 10.29 -19.01 18.06
C GLY A 62 10.02 -18.20 19.33
N LEU A 63 11.08 -17.79 20.06
CA LEU A 63 10.96 -16.88 21.21
C LEU A 63 10.30 -15.55 20.82
N SER A 64 10.78 -14.92 19.75
CA SER A 64 10.32 -13.59 19.35
C SER A 64 8.90 -13.62 18.79
N ILE A 65 8.58 -14.63 17.99
CA ILE A 65 7.21 -14.86 17.47
C ILE A 65 6.24 -15.09 18.64
N SER A 66 6.59 -15.96 19.61
CA SER A 66 5.75 -16.20 20.78
C SER A 66 5.52 -14.93 21.59
N ALA A 67 6.58 -14.13 21.81
CA ALA A 67 6.48 -12.88 22.54
C ALA A 67 5.59 -11.84 21.88
N THR A 68 5.63 -11.71 20.55
CA THR A 68 4.75 -10.77 19.80
C THR A 68 3.30 -11.23 19.78
N LEU A 69 3.05 -12.54 19.83
CA LEU A 69 1.71 -13.11 20.02
C LEU A 69 1.22 -13.02 21.47
N GLY A 70 2.06 -12.55 22.42
CA GLY A 70 1.69 -12.41 23.83
C GLY A 70 1.63 -13.72 24.60
N VAL A 71 2.28 -14.79 24.09
CA VAL A 71 2.31 -16.12 24.70
C VAL A 71 3.74 -16.53 25.09
N ARG A 72 3.90 -17.61 25.85
CA ARG A 72 5.22 -18.09 26.27
C ARG A 72 5.86 -18.96 25.20
N ASP A 73 7.20 -18.94 25.18
CA ASP A 73 8.03 -19.77 24.32
C ASP A 73 8.14 -21.21 24.87
N ASN A 74 7.01 -21.91 24.86
CA ASN A 74 6.90 -23.32 25.31
C ASN A 74 5.79 -24.08 24.57
N ASN A 75 5.64 -23.80 23.27
CA ASN A 75 4.60 -24.34 22.40
C ASN A 75 3.17 -23.88 22.78
N GLU A 76 3.01 -22.72 23.45
CA GLU A 76 1.69 -22.11 23.63
C GLU A 76 1.14 -21.59 22.29
N ALA A 77 1.99 -21.00 21.45
CA ALA A 77 1.62 -20.76 20.05
C ALA A 77 1.53 -22.12 19.33
N SER A 78 0.41 -22.35 18.64
CA SER A 78 0.29 -23.52 17.78
C SER A 78 1.23 -23.40 16.58
N TRP A 79 1.68 -24.55 16.04
CA TRP A 79 2.49 -24.53 14.82
C TRP A 79 1.79 -23.85 13.64
N THR A 80 0.46 -23.82 13.59
CA THR A 80 -0.32 -23.13 12.54
C THR A 80 -0.25 -21.61 12.68
N GLN A 81 -0.27 -21.07 13.90
CA GLN A 81 -0.05 -19.64 14.15
C GLN A 81 1.38 -19.22 13.75
N VAL A 82 2.37 -20.05 14.02
CA VAL A 82 3.74 -19.81 13.56
C VAL A 82 3.80 -19.83 12.04
N MET A 83 3.12 -20.76 11.37
CA MET A 83 3.06 -20.83 9.90
C MET A 83 2.46 -19.59 9.27
N GLU A 84 1.39 -19.02 9.85
CA GLU A 84 0.78 -17.76 9.39
C GLU A 84 1.79 -16.61 9.43
N VAL A 85 2.56 -16.49 10.53
CA VAL A 85 3.62 -15.47 10.63
C VAL A 85 4.71 -15.68 9.57
N LEU A 86 5.13 -16.94 9.35
CA LEU A 86 6.15 -17.29 8.37
C LEU A 86 5.74 -16.98 6.94
N GLU A 87 4.47 -17.14 6.59
CA GLU A 87 3.92 -16.78 5.29
C GLU A 87 4.14 -15.29 5.02
N PHE A 88 3.73 -14.40 5.95
CA PHE A 88 3.97 -12.96 5.84
C PHE A 88 5.46 -12.60 5.80
N MET A 89 6.31 -13.27 6.57
CA MET A 89 7.76 -13.05 6.51
C MET A 89 8.34 -13.45 5.16
N SER A 90 7.88 -14.57 4.60
CA SER A 90 8.35 -15.07 3.31
C SER A 90 7.91 -14.18 2.15
N ASP A 91 6.69 -13.66 2.20
CA ASP A 91 6.18 -12.73 1.18
C ASP A 91 6.89 -11.36 1.22
N ALA A 92 7.27 -10.92 2.42
CA ALA A 92 7.93 -9.63 2.63
C ALA A 92 9.42 -9.61 2.24
N THR A 93 10.07 -10.76 2.00
CA THR A 93 11.53 -10.86 1.81
C THR A 93 11.92 -11.75 0.64
N THR A 94 13.08 -11.49 0.06
CA THR A 94 13.70 -12.34 -0.98
C THR A 94 14.80 -13.23 -0.42
N VAL A 95 15.35 -12.90 0.76
CA VAL A 95 16.38 -13.70 1.43
C VAL A 95 15.80 -14.96 2.08
N PRO A 96 16.62 -16.01 2.27
CA PRO A 96 16.16 -17.25 2.86
C PRO A 96 15.81 -17.10 4.34
N ILE A 97 14.78 -17.83 4.78
CA ILE A 97 14.35 -17.92 6.18
C ILE A 97 14.72 -19.30 6.73
N LEU A 98 15.46 -19.32 7.83
CA LEU A 98 15.65 -20.50 8.68
C LEU A 98 14.74 -20.33 9.92
N VAL A 99 13.79 -21.24 10.12
CA VAL A 99 12.85 -21.14 11.24
C VAL A 99 13.27 -21.96 12.45
N ASP A 100 13.03 -21.43 13.64
CA ASP A 100 13.03 -22.18 14.90
C ASP A 100 11.78 -23.07 14.93
N GLY A 101 11.94 -24.33 14.61
CA GLY A 101 10.86 -25.33 14.57
C GLY A 101 10.67 -26.08 15.89
N ASP A 102 11.18 -25.51 16.99
CA ASP A 102 11.09 -26.12 18.32
C ASP A 102 11.56 -27.59 18.32
N THR A 103 10.74 -28.52 18.80
CA THR A 103 11.03 -29.96 18.78
C THR A 103 10.45 -30.68 17.55
N GLY A 104 10.00 -29.94 16.52
CA GLY A 104 9.24 -30.46 15.36
C GLY A 104 7.74 -30.63 15.65
N TYR A 105 7.23 -29.97 16.69
CA TYR A 105 5.81 -29.89 17.10
C TYR A 105 5.12 -31.26 17.29
N GLY A 106 5.86 -32.26 17.75
CA GLY A 106 5.33 -33.59 18.04
C GLY A 106 6.28 -34.72 17.63
N ASN A 107 5.74 -35.80 17.07
CA ASN A 107 6.53 -36.96 16.63
C ASN A 107 7.00 -36.83 15.17
N PHE A 108 7.59 -37.91 14.63
CA PHE A 108 8.08 -37.96 13.26
C PHE A 108 7.01 -37.61 12.20
N ASN A 109 5.73 -37.94 12.44
CA ASN A 109 4.67 -37.66 11.48
C ASN A 109 4.27 -36.16 11.47
N ASN A 110 4.37 -35.49 12.63
CA ASN A 110 4.24 -34.04 12.69
C ASN A 110 5.38 -33.37 11.93
N MET A 111 6.61 -33.86 12.07
CA MET A 111 7.78 -33.34 11.36
C MET A 111 7.64 -33.45 9.83
N ARG A 112 7.13 -34.60 9.33
CA ARG A 112 6.82 -34.78 7.89
C ARG A 112 5.87 -33.73 7.35
N ARG A 113 4.83 -33.40 8.12
CA ARG A 113 3.86 -32.38 7.74
C ARG A 113 4.46 -30.98 7.82
N LEU A 114 5.25 -30.71 8.86
CA LEU A 114 5.90 -29.42 9.05
C LEU A 114 6.78 -29.06 7.86
N VAL A 115 7.70 -29.94 7.46
CA VAL A 115 8.62 -29.71 6.33
C VAL A 115 7.85 -29.37 5.06
N ARG A 116 6.84 -30.17 4.69
CA ARG A 116 6.01 -29.91 3.49
C ARG A 116 5.32 -28.56 3.55
N LYS A 117 4.86 -28.13 4.74
CA LYS A 117 4.18 -26.85 4.88
C LYS A 117 5.16 -25.68 4.83
N LEU A 118 6.34 -25.82 5.41
CA LEU A 118 7.39 -24.81 5.32
C LEU A 118 7.83 -24.55 3.89
N GLU A 119 8.03 -25.61 3.10
CA GLU A 119 8.34 -25.47 1.67
C GLU A 119 7.21 -24.76 0.91
N GLN A 120 5.94 -25.06 1.22
CA GLN A 120 4.79 -24.44 0.55
C GLN A 120 4.69 -22.93 0.80
N VAL A 121 5.12 -22.44 1.97
CA VAL A 121 5.16 -21.00 2.27
C VAL A 121 6.53 -20.36 1.97
N GLY A 122 7.42 -21.06 1.27
CA GLY A 122 8.69 -20.52 0.81
C GLY A 122 9.76 -20.35 1.90
N VAL A 123 9.65 -21.05 3.03
CA VAL A 123 10.69 -21.13 4.06
C VAL A 123 11.81 -22.06 3.59
N ALA A 124 13.05 -21.63 3.77
CA ALA A 124 14.24 -22.30 3.23
C ALA A 124 14.77 -23.45 4.09
N GLY A 125 14.45 -23.48 5.36
CA GLY A 125 14.91 -24.51 6.26
C GLY A 125 14.32 -24.41 7.66
N VAL A 126 14.52 -25.47 8.43
CA VAL A 126 14.01 -25.59 9.80
C VAL A 126 15.10 -26.09 10.75
N THR A 127 15.16 -25.49 11.93
CA THR A 127 15.96 -26.00 13.05
C THR A 127 15.04 -26.72 14.02
N ILE A 128 15.38 -27.93 14.43
CA ILE A 128 14.66 -28.67 15.48
C ILE A 128 15.62 -29.02 16.62
N GLU A 129 15.13 -28.93 17.86
CA GLU A 129 15.94 -29.21 19.06
C GLU A 129 15.58 -30.55 19.70
N ASP A 130 16.59 -31.22 20.29
CA ASP A 130 16.48 -32.55 20.89
C ASP A 130 15.91 -32.56 22.31
N LYS A 131 14.87 -31.73 22.53
CA LYS A 131 14.04 -31.73 23.74
C LYS A 131 12.76 -32.52 23.56
N LEU A 132 12.10 -32.81 24.68
CA LEU A 132 10.75 -33.39 24.64
C LEU A 132 9.70 -32.32 24.29
N PHE A 133 8.63 -32.72 23.61
CA PHE A 133 7.45 -31.87 23.39
C PHE A 133 6.44 -32.01 24.54
N PRO A 134 5.83 -30.93 25.06
CA PRO A 134 6.10 -29.54 24.72
C PRO A 134 7.45 -29.05 25.27
N LYS A 135 8.14 -28.16 24.48
CA LYS A 135 9.44 -27.65 24.92
C LYS A 135 9.34 -26.73 26.13
N THR A 136 10.46 -26.52 26.78
CA THR A 136 10.66 -25.42 27.72
C THR A 136 11.81 -24.56 27.23
N ASN A 137 11.75 -23.23 27.46
CA ASN A 137 12.80 -22.33 27.02
C ASN A 137 14.17 -22.74 27.62
N SER A 138 15.22 -22.76 26.78
CA SER A 138 16.57 -23.25 27.14
C SER A 138 17.24 -22.49 28.28
N PHE A 139 16.83 -21.27 28.58
CA PHE A 139 17.36 -20.44 29.65
C PHE A 139 16.53 -20.51 30.95
N LEU A 140 15.35 -21.14 30.90
CA LEU A 140 14.48 -21.36 32.04
C LEU A 140 14.54 -22.83 32.45
N ARG A 141 14.97 -23.13 33.67
CA ARG A 141 15.04 -24.49 34.24
C ARG A 141 15.84 -25.49 33.38
N SER A 142 16.91 -25.05 32.74
CA SER A 142 17.70 -25.82 31.77
C SER A 142 18.20 -27.18 32.27
N GLU A 143 18.60 -27.28 33.55
CA GLU A 143 19.13 -28.52 34.17
C GLU A 143 18.04 -29.58 34.41
N LEU A 144 16.78 -29.21 34.43
CA LEU A 144 15.65 -30.12 34.68
C LEU A 144 14.98 -30.59 33.39
N GLN A 145 15.49 -30.18 32.24
CA GLN A 145 14.89 -30.54 30.96
C GLN A 145 15.36 -31.92 30.50
N PRO A 146 14.45 -32.87 30.32
CA PRO A 146 14.79 -34.14 29.70
C PRO A 146 15.06 -33.93 28.22
N LEU A 147 16.15 -34.52 27.73
CA LEU A 147 16.41 -34.62 26.29
C LEU A 147 15.66 -35.79 25.68
N ALA A 148 15.29 -35.68 24.43
CA ALA A 148 14.69 -36.76 23.65
C ALA A 148 15.68 -37.93 23.52
N ASP A 149 15.12 -39.11 23.33
CA ASP A 149 15.92 -40.28 22.94
C ASP A 149 16.61 -40.00 21.60
N VAL A 150 17.85 -40.42 21.45
CA VAL A 150 18.66 -40.13 20.26
C VAL A 150 18.10 -40.80 19.02
N GLU A 151 17.62 -42.04 19.14
CA GLU A 151 17.07 -42.77 17.97
C GLU A 151 15.72 -42.18 17.55
N GLU A 152 14.87 -41.77 18.52
CA GLU A 152 13.63 -41.07 18.23
C GLU A 152 13.89 -39.75 17.49
N PHE A 153 14.86 -38.96 17.96
CA PHE A 153 15.19 -37.69 17.30
C PHE A 153 15.82 -37.89 15.92
N CYS A 154 16.68 -38.91 15.75
CA CYS A 154 17.17 -39.35 14.45
C CYS A 154 16.02 -39.74 13.51
N GLY A 155 14.98 -40.42 14.04
CA GLY A 155 13.77 -40.75 13.31
C GLY A 155 13.03 -39.53 12.80
N LYS A 156 12.93 -38.44 13.62
CA LYS A 156 12.35 -37.16 13.18
C LYS A 156 13.17 -36.50 12.07
N ILE A 157 14.51 -36.51 12.18
CA ILE A 157 15.40 -35.96 11.15
C ILE A 157 15.20 -36.70 9.80
N LYS A 158 15.27 -38.05 9.82
CA LYS A 158 15.03 -38.87 8.61
C LYS A 158 13.67 -38.59 8.00
N ALA A 159 12.61 -38.57 8.82
CA ALA A 159 11.25 -38.32 8.37
C ALA A 159 11.09 -36.91 7.74
N GLY A 160 11.78 -35.91 8.29
CA GLY A 160 11.85 -34.56 7.71
C GLY A 160 12.54 -34.57 6.33
N LYS A 161 13.74 -35.18 6.26
CA LYS A 161 14.52 -35.27 5.01
C LYS A 161 13.78 -36.05 3.92
N ASP A 162 13.14 -37.17 4.27
CA ASP A 162 12.36 -37.98 3.32
C ASP A 162 11.07 -37.26 2.84
N SER A 163 10.65 -36.21 3.51
CA SER A 163 9.41 -35.48 3.21
C SER A 163 9.62 -34.20 2.43
N GLN A 164 10.86 -33.71 2.32
CA GLN A 164 11.19 -32.52 1.52
C GLN A 164 10.98 -32.79 0.02
N THR A 165 10.56 -31.78 -0.70
CA THR A 165 10.40 -31.78 -2.16
C THR A 165 11.51 -31.01 -2.87
N ASP A 166 12.03 -29.95 -2.24
CA ASP A 166 13.22 -29.23 -2.67
C ASP A 166 14.47 -29.91 -2.06
N PRO A 167 15.40 -30.45 -2.87
CA PRO A 167 16.61 -31.10 -2.35
C PRO A 167 17.52 -30.15 -1.58
N ASP A 168 17.37 -28.84 -1.77
CA ASP A 168 18.15 -27.81 -1.10
C ASP A 168 17.51 -27.36 0.23
N PHE A 169 16.29 -27.81 0.57
CA PHE A 169 15.67 -27.48 1.85
C PHE A 169 16.55 -27.96 3.01
N VAL A 170 16.81 -27.06 3.97
CA VAL A 170 17.78 -27.29 5.05
C VAL A 170 17.08 -27.77 6.32
N LEU A 171 17.61 -28.83 6.93
CA LEU A 171 17.24 -29.30 8.26
C LEU A 171 18.46 -29.20 9.20
N VAL A 172 18.36 -28.32 10.20
CA VAL A 172 19.40 -28.12 11.22
C VAL A 172 19.02 -28.84 12.49
N ALA A 173 19.90 -29.68 13.01
CA ALA A 173 19.70 -30.34 14.31
C ALA A 173 20.35 -29.51 15.43
N ARG A 174 19.53 -29.02 16.36
CA ARG A 174 19.99 -28.29 17.54
C ARG A 174 20.22 -29.25 18.72
N VAL A 175 21.46 -29.25 19.21
CA VAL A 175 21.92 -30.11 20.29
C VAL A 175 21.87 -29.33 21.60
N GLU A 176 21.02 -29.75 22.53
CA GLU A 176 20.80 -29.12 23.82
C GLU A 176 21.59 -29.81 24.98
N ALA A 177 22.46 -30.74 24.66
CA ALA A 177 23.22 -31.49 25.70
C ALA A 177 24.08 -30.60 26.62
N LEU A 178 24.69 -29.52 26.07
CA LEU A 178 25.44 -28.55 26.88
C LEU A 178 24.51 -27.70 27.76
N ILE A 179 23.35 -27.34 27.26
CA ILE A 179 22.31 -26.60 28.00
C ILE A 179 21.80 -27.46 29.18
N ALA A 180 21.54 -28.73 28.93
CA ALA A 180 21.10 -29.70 29.96
C ALA A 180 22.21 -30.13 30.96
N GLY A 181 23.44 -29.69 30.71
CA GLY A 181 24.58 -30.04 31.58
C GLY A 181 25.12 -31.47 31.40
N TRP A 182 24.82 -32.12 30.26
CA TRP A 182 25.27 -33.50 30.00
C TRP A 182 26.69 -33.55 29.42
N GLY A 183 27.29 -32.40 29.15
CA GLY A 183 28.70 -32.24 28.81
C GLY A 183 29.07 -32.54 27.36
N LEU A 184 30.34 -32.32 27.06
CA LEU A 184 30.90 -32.33 25.71
C LEU A 184 30.76 -33.70 24.99
N ALA A 185 31.05 -34.79 25.71
CA ALA A 185 31.02 -36.13 25.15
C ALA A 185 29.62 -36.49 24.62
N GLU A 186 28.58 -36.14 25.38
CA GLU A 186 27.19 -36.38 24.94
C GLU A 186 26.78 -35.43 23.81
N ALA A 187 27.21 -34.18 23.85
CA ALA A 187 26.95 -33.24 22.74
C ALA A 187 27.54 -33.74 21.42
N LEU A 188 28.77 -34.23 21.42
CA LEU A 188 29.42 -34.83 20.26
C LEU A 188 28.72 -36.11 19.79
N ARG A 189 28.33 -37.00 20.70
CA ARG A 189 27.63 -38.25 20.39
C ARG A 189 26.30 -37.97 19.69
N ARG A 190 25.54 -36.99 20.18
CA ARG A 190 24.26 -36.56 19.58
C ARG A 190 24.48 -35.91 18.24
N ALA A 191 25.39 -34.94 18.12
CA ALA A 191 25.70 -34.27 16.86
C ALA A 191 26.07 -35.26 15.76
N GLU A 192 26.93 -36.25 16.09
CA GLU A 192 27.32 -37.32 15.15
C GLU A 192 26.13 -38.17 14.71
N ALA A 193 25.25 -38.56 15.64
CA ALA A 193 24.06 -39.35 15.31
C ALA A 193 23.10 -38.58 14.43
N TYR A 194 22.90 -37.29 14.69
CA TYR A 194 21.99 -36.43 13.96
C TYR A 194 22.51 -36.12 12.55
N HIS A 195 23.82 -35.87 12.41
CA HIS A 195 24.44 -35.72 11.11
C HIS A 195 24.30 -36.99 10.27
N ARG A 196 24.57 -38.19 10.83
CA ARG A 196 24.35 -39.46 10.14
C ARG A 196 22.89 -39.73 9.81
N ALA A 197 21.95 -39.19 10.57
CA ALA A 197 20.52 -39.26 10.27
C ALA A 197 20.08 -38.35 9.12
N GLY A 198 20.97 -37.45 8.64
CA GLY A 198 20.74 -36.60 7.49
C GLY A 198 20.56 -35.10 7.81
N ALA A 199 20.85 -34.65 9.05
CA ALA A 199 20.87 -33.23 9.33
C ALA A 199 21.94 -32.52 8.50
N ASP A 200 21.58 -31.41 7.83
CA ASP A 200 22.44 -30.63 6.95
C ASP A 200 23.47 -29.80 7.76
N ALA A 201 23.11 -29.40 8.98
CA ALA A 201 23.97 -28.66 9.90
C ALA A 201 23.64 -28.99 11.37
N ILE A 202 24.60 -28.67 12.24
CA ILE A 202 24.42 -28.78 13.70
C ILE A 202 24.36 -27.37 14.29
N LEU A 203 23.34 -27.08 15.11
CA LEU A 203 23.31 -25.92 15.96
C LEU A 203 23.70 -26.37 17.37
N ILE A 204 24.87 -25.93 17.86
CA ILE A 204 25.33 -26.19 19.23
C ILE A 204 25.05 -24.98 20.12
N HIS A 205 24.45 -25.21 21.27
CA HIS A 205 24.00 -24.16 22.18
C HIS A 205 24.57 -24.32 23.55
N SER A 206 24.98 -23.21 24.18
CA SER A 206 25.48 -23.18 25.57
C SER A 206 24.83 -22.03 26.36
N ARG A 207 24.60 -22.26 27.65
CA ARG A 207 24.12 -21.26 28.62
C ARG A 207 25.24 -20.46 29.30
N GLN A 208 26.49 -20.88 29.10
CA GLN A 208 27.65 -20.23 29.71
C GLN A 208 27.91 -18.84 29.09
N SER A 209 28.39 -17.92 29.90
CA SER A 209 28.84 -16.60 29.44
C SER A 209 30.21 -16.62 28.75
N SER A 210 30.93 -17.73 28.93
CA SER A 210 32.18 -18.03 28.24
C SER A 210 31.94 -18.91 27.02
N PRO A 211 32.63 -18.71 25.89
CA PRO A 211 32.54 -19.57 24.70
C PRO A 211 33.29 -20.90 24.85
N ALA A 212 33.91 -21.21 26.01
CA ALA A 212 34.83 -22.35 26.19
C ALA A 212 34.20 -23.71 25.81
N GLU A 213 32.94 -23.97 26.19
CA GLU A 213 32.24 -25.20 25.82
C GLU A 213 31.99 -25.30 24.34
N ILE A 214 31.65 -24.17 23.69
CA ILE A 214 31.44 -24.07 22.24
C ILE A 214 32.76 -24.32 21.50
N PHE A 215 33.86 -23.72 21.95
CA PHE A 215 35.17 -23.91 21.35
C PHE A 215 35.66 -25.37 21.49
N ALA A 216 35.50 -25.97 22.66
CA ALA A 216 35.80 -27.37 22.85
C ALA A 216 34.99 -28.29 21.93
N PHE A 217 33.69 -27.96 21.70
CA PHE A 217 32.88 -28.69 20.77
C PHE A 217 33.39 -28.52 19.33
N LEU A 218 33.64 -27.27 18.86
CA LEU A 218 34.12 -26.99 17.53
C LEU A 218 35.45 -27.68 17.23
N ASP A 219 36.42 -27.62 18.15
CA ASP A 219 37.72 -28.25 18.01
C ASP A 219 37.59 -29.78 17.86
N ALA A 220 36.73 -30.43 18.67
CA ALA A 220 36.47 -31.85 18.60
C ALA A 220 35.58 -32.26 17.40
N TRP A 221 34.66 -31.38 16.97
CA TRP A 221 33.79 -31.62 15.83
C TRP A 221 34.55 -31.58 14.51
N SER A 222 35.57 -30.74 14.44
CA SER A 222 36.52 -30.69 13.31
C SER A 222 35.85 -30.56 11.92
N ASN A 223 34.86 -29.68 11.79
CA ASN A 223 34.14 -29.35 10.55
C ASN A 223 33.54 -30.55 9.81
N ARG A 224 33.10 -31.61 10.50
CA ARG A 224 32.44 -32.79 9.87
C ARG A 224 31.14 -32.43 9.15
N ALA A 225 30.45 -31.42 9.63
CA ALA A 225 29.29 -30.79 9.00
C ALA A 225 29.24 -29.31 9.38
N PRO A 226 28.53 -28.45 8.65
CA PRO A 226 28.34 -27.07 8.99
C PRO A 226 27.83 -26.87 10.42
N VAL A 227 28.31 -25.81 11.10
CA VAL A 227 27.88 -25.48 12.47
C VAL A 227 27.27 -24.09 12.51
N ALA A 228 26.08 -23.98 13.09
CA ALA A 228 25.42 -22.73 13.45
C ALA A 228 25.55 -22.44 14.94
N LEU A 229 25.72 -21.16 15.29
CA LEU A 229 25.85 -20.69 16.67
C LEU A 229 24.82 -19.59 16.99
N VAL A 230 24.40 -19.56 18.27
CA VAL A 230 23.56 -18.48 18.85
C VAL A 230 24.31 -17.86 20.03
N PRO A 231 25.17 -16.85 19.85
CA PRO A 231 26.08 -16.35 20.90
C PRO A 231 25.42 -15.39 21.90
N THR A 232 24.12 -15.51 22.15
CA THR A 232 23.38 -14.60 23.07
C THR A 232 23.96 -14.52 24.47
N LYS A 233 24.50 -15.59 25.01
CA LYS A 233 25.09 -15.60 26.33
C LYS A 233 26.57 -15.19 26.37
N TYR A 234 27.33 -15.58 25.36
CA TYR A 234 28.75 -15.24 25.16
C TYR A 234 28.97 -14.15 24.11
N TRP A 235 28.09 -13.15 24.14
CA TRP A 235 28.02 -12.06 23.18
C TRP A 235 29.30 -11.20 23.11
N ARG A 236 30.18 -11.28 24.11
CA ARG A 236 31.47 -10.56 24.11
C ARG A 236 32.55 -11.24 23.27
N THR A 237 32.27 -12.44 22.74
CA THR A 237 33.22 -13.18 21.91
C THR A 237 33.33 -12.50 20.53
N PRO A 238 34.52 -12.10 20.09
CA PRO A 238 34.70 -11.55 18.76
C PRO A 238 34.30 -12.56 17.68
N THR A 239 33.66 -12.11 16.62
CA THR A 239 33.24 -12.98 15.51
C THR A 239 34.40 -13.66 14.79
N GLU A 240 35.60 -13.05 14.82
CA GLU A 240 36.85 -13.63 14.27
C GLU A 240 37.21 -14.97 14.93
N GLU A 241 36.89 -15.15 16.22
CA GLU A 241 37.09 -16.42 16.90
C GLU A 241 36.19 -17.54 16.34
N PHE A 242 34.99 -17.20 15.91
CA PHE A 242 34.08 -18.13 15.24
C PHE A 242 34.55 -18.43 13.82
N ARG A 243 35.00 -17.42 13.10
CA ARG A 243 35.56 -17.55 11.75
C ARG A 243 36.79 -18.45 11.73
N ALA A 244 37.71 -18.24 12.66
CA ALA A 244 38.93 -19.03 12.78
C ALA A 244 38.67 -20.52 13.05
N ARG A 245 37.50 -20.86 13.65
CA ARG A 245 37.09 -22.24 13.95
C ARG A 245 36.13 -22.85 12.93
N GLY A 246 35.95 -22.19 11.78
CA GLY A 246 35.14 -22.73 10.70
C GLY A 246 33.64 -22.77 10.97
N VAL A 247 33.11 -21.87 11.83
CA VAL A 247 31.67 -21.71 12.01
C VAL A 247 31.04 -21.22 10.72
N SER A 248 29.98 -21.86 10.27
CA SER A 248 29.31 -21.52 9.01
C SER A 248 28.34 -20.34 9.18
N VAL A 249 27.54 -20.35 10.25
CA VAL A 249 26.50 -19.35 10.47
C VAL A 249 26.46 -18.90 11.93
N VAL A 250 26.37 -17.60 12.15
CA VAL A 250 26.02 -16.99 13.45
C VAL A 250 24.64 -16.39 13.36
N ILE A 251 23.78 -16.70 14.32
CA ILE A 251 22.41 -16.25 14.44
C ILE A 251 22.31 -15.20 15.54
N TRP A 252 21.90 -13.98 15.19
CA TRP A 252 21.57 -12.90 16.13
C TRP A 252 20.11 -13.01 16.56
N ALA A 253 19.84 -13.85 17.57
CA ALA A 253 18.56 -14.53 17.77
C ALA A 253 17.39 -13.73 18.36
N ASN A 254 17.61 -12.54 18.99
CA ASN A 254 16.54 -11.80 19.66
C ASN A 254 16.82 -10.30 19.88
N HIS A 255 17.77 -9.74 19.18
CA HIS A 255 18.23 -8.37 19.43
C HIS A 255 17.24 -7.32 18.89
N VAL A 256 16.60 -7.58 17.74
CA VAL A 256 15.60 -6.69 17.15
C VAL A 256 14.34 -6.63 18.03
N LEU A 257 13.84 -7.77 18.50
CA LEU A 257 12.72 -7.81 19.46
C LEU A 257 13.05 -7.02 20.73
N ARG A 258 14.23 -7.24 21.31
CA ARG A 258 14.62 -6.55 22.54
C ARG A 258 14.79 -5.05 22.35
N ALA A 259 15.27 -4.63 21.18
CA ALA A 259 15.35 -3.21 20.80
C ALA A 259 13.95 -2.61 20.65
N SER A 260 13.03 -3.32 19.99
CA SER A 260 11.64 -2.87 19.81
C SER A 260 10.91 -2.74 21.17
N ILE A 261 11.10 -3.68 22.09
CA ILE A 261 10.56 -3.59 23.46
C ILE A 261 11.05 -2.32 24.16
N SER A 262 12.35 -2.04 24.10
CA SER A 262 12.92 -0.85 24.74
C SER A 262 12.38 0.44 24.11
N ALA A 263 12.28 0.50 22.78
CA ALA A 263 11.73 1.64 22.06
C ALA A 263 10.25 1.86 22.37
N MET A 264 9.43 0.81 22.32
CA MET A 264 8.00 0.88 22.66
C MET A 264 7.77 1.36 24.10
N GLN A 265 8.53 0.83 25.07
CA GLN A 265 8.42 1.24 26.48
C GLN A 265 8.80 2.72 26.68
N ALA A 266 9.91 3.16 26.07
CA ALA A 266 10.36 4.54 26.17
C ALA A 266 9.35 5.50 25.53
N THR A 267 8.87 5.20 24.33
CA THR A 267 7.88 6.00 23.61
C THR A 267 6.56 6.11 24.37
N ALA A 268 6.00 4.97 24.81
CA ALA A 268 4.75 4.95 25.57
C ALA A 268 4.84 5.70 26.90
N ALA A 269 5.95 5.55 27.63
CA ALA A 269 6.18 6.26 28.87
C ALA A 269 6.28 7.78 28.64
N ARG A 270 6.96 8.20 27.56
CA ARG A 270 7.10 9.63 27.21
C ARG A 270 5.75 10.25 26.86
N ILE A 271 4.97 9.63 25.96
CA ILE A 271 3.63 10.10 25.59
C ILE A 271 2.74 10.22 26.83
N ARG A 272 2.79 9.22 27.73
CA ARG A 272 1.98 9.22 28.94
C ARG A 272 2.39 10.32 29.93
N ALA A 273 3.68 10.64 30.01
CA ALA A 273 4.19 11.69 30.90
C ALA A 273 3.90 13.09 30.39
N ASP A 274 4.09 13.32 29.10
CA ASP A 274 4.02 14.64 28.48
C ASP A 274 2.60 14.98 27.98
N GLU A 275 1.72 13.99 27.84
CA GLU A 275 0.39 14.10 27.19
C GLU A 275 0.48 14.84 25.83
N SER A 276 1.59 14.62 25.11
CA SER A 276 1.97 15.33 23.89
C SER A 276 2.86 14.45 23.02
N LEU A 277 2.81 14.70 21.70
CA LEU A 277 3.68 14.05 20.70
C LEU A 277 4.89 14.91 20.31
N LEU A 278 4.99 16.14 20.81
CA LEU A 278 5.98 17.13 20.38
C LEU A 278 7.42 16.61 20.42
N GLU A 279 7.78 15.91 21.49
CA GLU A 279 9.12 15.36 21.70
C GLU A 279 9.24 13.89 21.26
N VAL A 280 8.15 13.29 20.81
CA VAL A 280 8.11 11.90 20.38
C VAL A 280 8.25 11.79 18.85
N GLU A 281 7.52 12.63 18.12
CA GLU A 281 7.46 12.58 16.65
C GLU A 281 8.85 12.70 15.98
N PRO A 282 9.80 13.54 16.44
CA PRO A 282 11.13 13.58 15.87
C PRO A 282 12.01 12.35 16.18
N ALA A 283 11.61 11.52 17.16
CA ALA A 283 12.40 10.40 17.64
C ALA A 283 11.92 9.02 17.10
N VAL A 284 10.80 8.99 16.39
CA VAL A 284 10.24 7.76 15.81
C VAL A 284 10.36 7.77 14.29
N ALA A 285 10.22 6.58 13.68
CA ALA A 285 10.23 6.47 12.23
C ALA A 285 9.06 7.29 11.63
N PRO A 286 9.32 8.13 10.62
CA PRO A 286 8.27 8.91 10.00
C PRO A 286 7.26 8.00 9.27
N LEU A 287 6.01 8.45 9.21
CA LEU A 287 4.91 7.65 8.65
C LEU A 287 5.14 7.18 7.20
N HIS A 288 5.86 7.98 6.40
CA HIS A 288 6.21 7.60 5.02
C HIS A 288 7.10 6.35 4.95
N ASP A 289 7.96 6.10 5.97
CA ASP A 289 8.77 4.88 6.03
C ASP A 289 7.90 3.64 6.27
N VAL A 290 6.81 3.78 7.01
CA VAL A 290 5.83 2.68 7.19
C VAL A 290 5.20 2.31 5.85
N PHE A 291 4.76 3.30 5.07
CA PHE A 291 4.18 3.07 3.74
C PHE A 291 5.20 2.48 2.76
N ARG A 292 6.43 2.99 2.76
CA ARG A 292 7.53 2.45 1.95
C ARG A 292 7.78 0.97 2.27
N LEU A 293 7.85 0.63 3.55
CA LEU A 293 8.06 -0.75 4.00
C LEU A 293 6.89 -1.67 3.66
N GLN A 294 5.68 -1.15 3.55
CA GLN A 294 4.49 -1.88 3.09
C GLN A 294 4.43 -2.05 1.56
N GLY A 295 5.32 -1.39 0.79
CA GLY A 295 5.35 -1.52 -0.66
C GLY A 295 4.38 -0.59 -1.40
N ASP A 296 4.06 0.59 -0.84
CA ASP A 296 3.12 1.55 -1.42
C ASP A 296 3.50 1.96 -2.87
N GLU A 297 4.78 2.04 -3.20
CA GLU A 297 5.25 2.34 -4.56
C GLU A 297 4.83 1.26 -5.57
N GLU A 298 4.92 -0.01 -5.20
CA GLU A 298 4.47 -1.13 -6.04
C GLU A 298 2.96 -1.09 -6.24
N LEU A 299 2.20 -0.81 -5.17
CA LEU A 299 0.76 -0.66 -5.23
C LEU A 299 0.36 0.47 -6.20
N GLN A 300 1.02 1.64 -6.14
CA GLN A 300 0.76 2.75 -7.05
C GLN A 300 1.04 2.38 -8.53
N GLU A 301 2.09 1.61 -8.80
CA GLU A 301 2.36 1.11 -10.16
C GLU A 301 1.34 0.05 -10.61
N ALA A 302 0.89 -0.80 -9.70
CA ALA A 302 -0.17 -1.76 -9.94
C ALA A 302 -1.52 -1.06 -10.23
N GLU A 303 -1.85 -0.01 -9.47
CA GLU A 303 -3.04 0.82 -9.69
C GLU A 303 -3.05 1.46 -11.08
N LYS A 304 -1.93 2.02 -11.53
CA LYS A 304 -1.80 2.56 -12.90
C LYS A 304 -2.04 1.51 -13.99
N ARG A 305 -1.73 0.25 -13.70
CA ARG A 305 -1.84 -0.88 -14.64
C ARG A 305 -3.22 -1.53 -14.64
N TYR A 306 -3.81 -1.69 -13.48
CA TYR A 306 -4.97 -2.56 -13.27
C TYR A 306 -6.25 -1.81 -12.96
N LEU A 307 -6.18 -0.61 -12.39
CA LEU A 307 -7.38 0.20 -12.27
C LEU A 307 -7.74 0.74 -13.66
N PRO A 308 -9.01 0.69 -14.07
CA PRO A 308 -9.42 1.32 -15.30
C PRO A 308 -9.11 2.82 -15.18
N SER A 309 -8.06 3.29 -15.85
CA SER A 309 -7.98 4.70 -16.19
C SER A 309 -9.32 5.03 -16.82
N ALA A 310 -10.04 5.99 -16.24
CA ALA A 310 -11.39 6.37 -16.66
C ALA A 310 -11.55 6.17 -18.15
N ARG A 311 -12.30 5.15 -18.51
CA ARG A 311 -12.59 4.59 -19.83
C ARG A 311 -11.98 5.38 -20.99
N GLY A 312 -10.87 4.96 -21.55
CA GLY A 312 -10.36 5.16 -22.94
C GLY A 312 -10.50 6.52 -23.66
N ALA A 313 -11.28 7.46 -23.14
CA ALA A 313 -11.37 8.82 -23.63
C ALA A 313 -10.40 9.68 -22.79
N SER A 314 -9.43 10.29 -23.44
CA SER A 314 -8.59 11.33 -22.85
C SER A 314 -9.51 12.41 -22.27
N LEU A 315 -9.71 12.43 -20.95
CA LEU A 315 -10.47 13.49 -20.30
C LEU A 315 -9.79 14.83 -20.53
N SER A 316 -10.60 15.81 -20.92
CA SER A 316 -10.21 17.22 -20.98
C SER A 316 -11.17 18.06 -20.16
N ALA A 317 -10.82 19.28 -19.85
CA ALA A 317 -11.72 20.18 -19.15
C ALA A 317 -11.69 21.60 -19.77
N ILE A 318 -12.86 22.25 -19.72
CA ILE A 318 -13.02 23.67 -19.98
C ILE A 318 -13.57 24.29 -18.69
N VAL A 319 -12.85 25.25 -18.11
CA VAL A 319 -13.27 25.97 -16.90
C VAL A 319 -13.60 27.40 -17.25
N LEU A 320 -14.83 27.82 -16.95
CA LEU A 320 -15.34 29.17 -17.25
C LEU A 320 -15.07 30.08 -16.04
N ALA A 321 -14.02 30.87 -16.11
CA ALA A 321 -13.54 31.74 -15.04
C ALA A 321 -13.48 33.23 -15.44
N ALA A 322 -14.28 33.64 -16.43
CA ALA A 322 -14.21 35.01 -16.99
C ALA A 322 -15.00 36.06 -16.20
N GLY A 323 -15.99 35.63 -15.38
CA GLY A 323 -16.94 36.52 -14.72
C GLY A 323 -16.32 37.48 -13.70
N ALA A 324 -16.86 38.70 -13.61
CA ALA A 324 -16.58 39.63 -12.54
C ALA A 324 -17.42 39.29 -11.31
N ALA A 325 -16.91 39.62 -10.11
CA ALA A 325 -17.62 39.45 -8.84
C ALA A 325 -17.82 40.80 -8.17
N THR A 326 -19.04 41.10 -7.71
CA THR A 326 -19.42 42.38 -7.11
C THR A 326 -19.54 42.33 -5.60
N ASP A 327 -19.78 41.15 -5.00
CA ASP A 327 -20.25 41.03 -3.61
C ASP A 327 -19.19 40.53 -2.60
N PHE A 328 -17.91 40.86 -2.83
CA PHE A 328 -16.79 40.36 -2.00
C PHE A 328 -16.08 41.50 -1.18
N GLY A 329 -16.72 42.63 -1.01
CA GLY A 329 -16.20 43.70 -0.14
C GLY A 329 -14.77 44.16 -0.45
N GLY A 330 -14.39 44.17 -1.74
CA GLY A 330 -13.05 44.58 -2.19
C GLY A 330 -12.01 43.48 -2.31
N LEU A 331 -12.27 42.24 -1.90
CA LEU A 331 -11.36 41.11 -2.05
C LEU A 331 -11.08 40.76 -3.51
N THR A 332 -12.03 41.08 -4.42
CA THR A 332 -11.90 40.86 -5.85
C THR A 332 -11.45 42.11 -6.63
N ALA A 333 -11.05 43.17 -5.95
CA ALA A 333 -10.57 44.40 -6.58
C ALA A 333 -9.30 44.20 -7.44
N ALA A 334 -8.45 43.24 -7.09
CA ALA A 334 -7.21 42.93 -7.81
C ALA A 334 -7.10 41.46 -8.20
N VAL A 335 -8.00 40.58 -7.73
CA VAL A 335 -7.94 39.14 -7.91
C VAL A 335 -9.30 38.63 -8.38
N PRO A 336 -9.40 37.87 -9.49
CA PRO A 336 -10.67 37.33 -9.95
C PRO A 336 -11.22 36.31 -8.95
N LYS A 337 -12.54 36.12 -8.93
CA LYS A 337 -13.27 35.23 -8.02
C LYS A 337 -12.67 33.82 -7.96
N ALA A 338 -12.31 33.25 -9.12
CA ALA A 338 -11.71 31.92 -9.22
C ALA A 338 -10.34 31.78 -8.53
N MET A 339 -9.66 32.90 -8.25
CA MET A 339 -8.37 32.93 -7.56
C MET A 339 -8.47 33.28 -6.08
N LEU A 340 -9.68 33.45 -5.53
CA LEU A 340 -9.89 33.53 -4.08
C LEU A 340 -9.45 32.24 -3.41
N LYS A 341 -8.86 32.35 -2.23
CA LYS A 341 -8.28 31.20 -1.54
C LYS A 341 -9.26 30.58 -0.55
N VAL A 342 -9.46 29.29 -0.66
CA VAL A 342 -10.15 28.44 0.31
C VAL A 342 -9.10 27.53 0.94
N GLN A 343 -8.94 27.59 2.28
CA GLN A 343 -7.91 26.86 3.01
C GLN A 343 -6.48 27.08 2.42
N GLY A 344 -6.16 28.30 2.06
CA GLY A 344 -4.84 28.68 1.55
C GLY A 344 -4.59 28.42 0.07
N ARG A 345 -5.47 27.70 -0.66
CA ARG A 345 -5.34 27.40 -2.10
C ARG A 345 -6.41 28.10 -2.93
N PRO A 346 -6.09 28.63 -4.14
CA PRO A 346 -7.07 29.20 -5.06
C PRO A 346 -8.16 28.16 -5.42
N ILE A 347 -9.42 28.63 -5.53
CA ILE A 347 -10.56 27.81 -5.93
C ILE A 347 -10.26 27.06 -7.24
N LEU A 348 -9.79 27.79 -8.25
CA LEU A 348 -9.44 27.22 -9.56
C LEU A 348 -8.36 26.14 -9.45
N ALA A 349 -7.31 26.36 -8.63
CA ALA A 349 -6.25 25.35 -8.47
C ALA A 349 -6.78 24.07 -7.82
N ARG A 350 -7.69 24.17 -6.85
CA ARG A 350 -8.35 22.99 -6.23
C ARG A 350 -9.16 22.21 -7.26
N LEU A 351 -9.95 22.91 -8.09
CA LEU A 351 -10.76 22.28 -9.12
C LEU A 351 -9.88 21.55 -10.17
N LEU A 352 -8.75 22.15 -10.56
CA LEU A 352 -7.82 21.54 -11.49
C LEU A 352 -7.16 20.28 -10.89
N ASP A 353 -6.80 20.30 -9.60
CA ASP A 353 -6.28 19.14 -8.89
C ASP A 353 -7.30 17.99 -8.86
N ASP A 354 -8.57 18.32 -8.64
CA ASP A 354 -9.63 17.32 -8.62
C ASP A 354 -9.81 16.71 -10.03
N PHE A 355 -9.77 17.49 -11.08
CA PHE A 355 -9.83 16.98 -12.45
C PHE A 355 -8.59 16.14 -12.81
N ALA A 356 -7.39 16.57 -12.40
CA ALA A 356 -6.15 15.82 -12.60
C ALA A 356 -6.18 14.45 -11.89
N HIS A 357 -6.78 14.38 -10.69
CA HIS A 357 -6.97 13.13 -9.95
C HIS A 357 -7.76 12.09 -10.75
N PHE A 358 -8.73 12.53 -11.57
CA PHE A 358 -9.50 11.65 -12.45
C PHE A 358 -8.89 11.47 -13.85
N GLY A 359 -7.63 11.88 -14.05
CA GLY A 359 -6.90 11.66 -15.29
C GLY A 359 -7.13 12.71 -16.38
N CYS A 360 -7.71 13.86 -16.04
CA CYS A 360 -7.82 14.99 -16.96
C CYS A 360 -6.43 15.59 -17.21
N ARG A 361 -5.94 15.48 -18.44
CA ARG A 361 -4.58 15.92 -18.82
C ARG A 361 -4.53 17.27 -19.52
N THR A 362 -5.63 17.72 -20.05
CA THR A 362 -5.73 18.98 -20.80
C THR A 362 -6.83 19.83 -20.21
N VAL A 363 -6.47 20.97 -19.62
CA VAL A 363 -7.42 21.93 -19.07
C VAL A 363 -7.30 23.25 -19.80
N THR A 364 -8.42 23.77 -20.31
CA THR A 364 -8.54 25.10 -20.90
C THR A 364 -9.34 25.98 -19.96
N VAL A 365 -8.75 27.09 -19.51
CA VAL A 365 -9.41 28.07 -18.64
C VAL A 365 -9.77 29.30 -19.45
N VAL A 366 -11.06 29.62 -19.48
CA VAL A 366 -11.54 30.86 -20.09
C VAL A 366 -11.55 31.95 -19.02
N ARG A 367 -10.75 32.98 -19.21
CA ARG A 367 -10.55 34.07 -18.26
C ARG A 367 -10.99 35.43 -18.84
N GLY A 368 -11.36 36.35 -17.98
CA GLY A 368 -11.84 37.68 -18.40
C GLY A 368 -11.48 38.76 -17.41
N HIS A 369 -12.29 38.93 -16.34
CA HIS A 369 -12.00 39.89 -15.28
C HIS A 369 -10.63 39.59 -14.63
N HIS A 370 -9.74 40.57 -14.64
CA HIS A 370 -8.35 40.43 -14.16
C HIS A 370 -7.63 39.19 -14.76
N ALA A 371 -7.78 38.97 -16.07
CA ALA A 371 -7.25 37.78 -16.76
C ALA A 371 -5.78 37.47 -16.43
N ALA A 372 -4.92 38.51 -16.33
CA ALA A 372 -3.51 38.33 -16.00
C ALA A 372 -3.24 37.77 -14.59
N ALA A 373 -4.21 37.89 -13.67
CA ALA A 373 -4.12 37.35 -12.32
C ALA A 373 -4.60 35.90 -12.25
N VAL A 374 -5.20 35.36 -13.31
CA VAL A 374 -5.53 33.93 -13.43
C VAL A 374 -4.30 33.20 -13.94
N ASP A 375 -3.49 32.69 -13.03
CA ASP A 375 -2.29 31.91 -13.34
C ASP A 375 -2.29 30.63 -12.52
N VAL A 376 -2.46 29.49 -13.19
CA VAL A 376 -2.43 28.15 -12.63
C VAL A 376 -1.60 27.23 -13.53
N ALA A 377 -0.71 26.47 -12.95
CA ALA A 377 0.18 25.57 -13.68
C ALA A 377 -0.62 24.50 -14.44
N GLY A 378 -0.18 24.17 -15.66
CA GLY A 378 -0.75 23.09 -16.45
C GLY A 378 -2.04 23.43 -17.23
N ALA A 379 -2.56 24.67 -17.12
CA ALA A 379 -3.71 25.11 -17.87
C ALA A 379 -3.32 25.85 -19.16
N ARG A 380 -4.17 25.73 -20.19
CA ARG A 380 -4.18 26.61 -21.37
C ARG A 380 -5.17 27.72 -21.13
N PHE A 381 -4.87 28.93 -21.57
CA PHE A 381 -5.75 30.08 -21.33
C PHE A 381 -6.37 30.59 -22.62
N VAL A 382 -7.65 30.93 -22.53
CA VAL A 382 -8.41 31.63 -23.58
C VAL A 382 -8.99 32.89 -22.94
N ASP A 383 -8.74 34.06 -23.53
CA ASP A 383 -9.21 35.33 -22.99
C ASP A 383 -10.57 35.73 -23.59
N ASN A 384 -11.52 36.10 -22.71
CA ASN A 384 -12.77 36.78 -23.08
C ASN A 384 -12.64 38.28 -22.73
N PRO A 385 -12.26 39.13 -23.69
CA PRO A 385 -12.13 40.57 -23.44
C PRO A 385 -13.49 41.25 -23.21
N ASP A 386 -14.56 40.67 -23.69
CA ASP A 386 -15.93 41.20 -23.60
C ASP A 386 -16.71 40.68 -22.37
N PHE A 387 -16.02 40.10 -21.39
CA PHE A 387 -16.63 39.40 -20.26
C PHE A 387 -17.72 40.20 -19.54
N ALA A 388 -17.62 41.52 -19.46
CA ALA A 388 -18.57 42.37 -18.80
C ALA A 388 -19.94 42.48 -19.48
N GLY A 389 -20.00 42.13 -20.78
CA GLY A 389 -21.20 42.21 -21.61
C GLY A 389 -21.62 40.87 -22.26
N THR A 390 -21.07 39.76 -21.74
CA THR A 390 -21.32 38.42 -22.31
C THR A 390 -21.60 37.39 -21.21
N GLY A 391 -22.42 36.36 -21.56
CA GLY A 391 -22.71 35.23 -20.69
C GLY A 391 -21.67 34.09 -20.79
N GLU A 392 -21.91 33.04 -20.00
CA GLU A 392 -21.02 31.86 -19.97
C GLU A 392 -21.01 31.12 -21.32
N ALA A 393 -22.11 31.13 -22.06
CA ALA A 393 -22.20 30.53 -23.39
C ALA A 393 -21.20 31.15 -24.39
N TRP A 394 -21.00 32.48 -24.31
CA TRP A 394 -19.98 33.16 -25.08
C TRP A 394 -18.57 32.72 -24.69
N SER A 395 -18.30 32.64 -23.39
CA SER A 395 -17.02 32.14 -22.88
C SER A 395 -16.74 30.71 -23.37
N LEU A 396 -17.72 29.79 -23.31
CA LEU A 396 -17.58 28.45 -23.86
C LEU A 396 -17.33 28.47 -25.38
N ALA A 397 -18.01 29.33 -26.11
CA ALA A 397 -17.85 29.47 -27.55
C ALA A 397 -16.43 29.93 -27.97
N LEU A 398 -15.76 30.75 -27.16
CA LEU A 398 -14.36 31.12 -27.38
C LEU A 398 -13.39 29.93 -27.20
N ALA A 399 -13.77 28.93 -26.40
CA ALA A 399 -13.02 27.71 -26.17
C ALA A 399 -13.59 26.50 -26.94
N ALA A 400 -14.43 26.70 -27.96
CA ALA A 400 -15.13 25.62 -28.67
C ALA A 400 -14.19 24.58 -29.30
N ASP A 401 -12.97 24.96 -29.67
CA ASP A 401 -11.95 24.04 -30.20
C ASP A 401 -11.47 23.05 -29.16
N ALA A 402 -11.55 23.40 -27.85
CA ALA A 402 -11.21 22.51 -26.74
C ALA A 402 -12.38 21.60 -26.34
N LEU A 403 -13.57 21.80 -26.87
CA LEU A 403 -14.74 20.95 -26.61
C LEU A 403 -14.66 19.68 -27.46
N VAL A 404 -13.93 18.69 -26.95
CA VAL A 404 -13.70 17.38 -27.58
C VAL A 404 -14.46 16.28 -26.86
N PRO A 405 -14.58 15.05 -27.42
CA PRO A 405 -15.13 13.90 -26.67
C PRO A 405 -14.48 13.71 -25.32
N GLY A 406 -15.28 13.57 -24.25
CA GLY A 406 -14.81 13.41 -22.88
C GLY A 406 -14.45 14.73 -22.18
N THR A 407 -15.02 15.87 -22.61
CA THR A 407 -14.78 17.18 -21.98
C THR A 407 -15.67 17.39 -20.75
N LEU A 408 -15.04 17.69 -19.61
CA LEU A 408 -15.69 18.28 -18.45
C LEU A 408 -15.84 19.79 -18.68
N VAL A 409 -17.02 20.35 -18.45
CA VAL A 409 -17.23 21.80 -18.44
C VAL A 409 -17.66 22.22 -17.05
N ALA A 410 -16.97 23.19 -16.46
CA ALA A 410 -17.23 23.64 -15.11
C ALA A 410 -17.17 25.16 -14.98
N PHE A 411 -17.90 25.72 -14.02
CA PHE A 411 -17.69 27.08 -13.56
C PHE A 411 -16.40 27.16 -12.74
N GLY A 412 -15.65 28.24 -12.88
CA GLY A 412 -14.36 28.43 -12.21
C GLY A 412 -14.44 28.86 -10.75
N ASP A 413 -15.63 29.06 -10.24
CA ASP A 413 -15.95 29.56 -8.89
C ASP A 413 -16.68 28.52 -8.03
N ILE A 414 -16.71 27.28 -8.46
CA ILE A 414 -17.26 26.16 -7.67
C ILE A 414 -16.17 25.48 -6.85
N VAL A 415 -16.50 25.18 -5.60
CA VAL A 415 -15.75 24.27 -4.74
C VAL A 415 -16.61 23.02 -4.56
N LEU A 416 -16.04 21.85 -4.81
CA LEU A 416 -16.79 20.59 -4.76
C LEU A 416 -15.96 19.47 -4.14
N LYS A 417 -16.64 18.45 -3.63
CA LYS A 417 -16.01 17.21 -3.18
C LYS A 417 -15.80 16.26 -4.38
N ARG A 418 -14.69 15.57 -4.40
CA ARG A 418 -14.26 14.67 -5.49
C ARG A 418 -15.29 13.63 -5.89
N HIS A 419 -16.09 13.13 -4.93
CA HIS A 419 -17.13 12.14 -5.23
C HIS A 419 -18.19 12.66 -6.24
N LEU A 420 -18.37 13.98 -6.39
CA LEU A 420 -19.31 14.53 -7.40
C LEU A 420 -18.73 14.40 -8.81
N VAL A 421 -17.43 14.61 -8.98
CA VAL A 421 -16.75 14.35 -10.26
C VAL A 421 -16.75 12.86 -10.56
N GLN A 422 -16.49 12.03 -9.55
CA GLN A 422 -16.54 10.58 -9.67
C GLN A 422 -17.93 10.10 -10.11
N ALA A 423 -18.99 10.50 -9.42
CA ALA A 423 -20.36 10.13 -9.77
C ALA A 423 -20.74 10.57 -11.18
N LEU A 424 -20.32 11.79 -11.59
CA LEU A 424 -20.51 12.26 -12.96
C LEU A 424 -19.82 11.36 -14.00
N LEU A 425 -18.58 10.95 -13.73
CA LEU A 425 -17.79 10.12 -14.65
C LEU A 425 -18.27 8.66 -14.68
N GLU A 426 -18.74 8.12 -13.57
CA GLU A 426 -19.31 6.76 -13.49
C GLU A 426 -20.60 6.63 -14.31
N ASP A 427 -21.42 7.68 -14.35
CA ASP A 427 -22.68 7.74 -15.13
C ASP A 427 -22.52 8.41 -16.49
N ALA A 428 -21.30 8.80 -16.87
CA ALA A 428 -21.01 9.44 -18.14
C ALA A 428 -21.27 8.50 -19.33
N GLY A 429 -21.98 9.02 -20.33
CA GLY A 429 -22.26 8.35 -21.60
C GLY A 429 -21.76 9.15 -22.79
N ASP A 430 -22.23 8.79 -24.00
CA ASP A 430 -21.85 9.49 -25.23
C ASP A 430 -22.49 10.90 -25.34
N GLY A 431 -23.58 11.15 -24.61
CA GLY A 431 -24.30 12.44 -24.59
C GLY A 431 -23.77 13.43 -23.55
N LEU A 432 -24.69 14.28 -23.07
CA LEU A 432 -24.45 15.19 -21.95
C LEU A 432 -24.93 14.58 -20.65
N THR A 433 -24.12 14.73 -19.58
CA THR A 433 -24.49 14.35 -18.21
C THR A 433 -24.25 15.55 -17.29
N LEU A 434 -25.22 15.88 -16.44
CA LEU A 434 -25.17 17.00 -15.49
C LEU A 434 -25.21 16.51 -14.04
N VAL A 435 -24.50 17.20 -13.14
CA VAL A 435 -24.67 17.02 -11.69
C VAL A 435 -25.73 18.01 -11.19
N VAL A 436 -26.75 17.49 -10.50
CA VAL A 436 -27.89 18.26 -9.99
C VAL A 436 -28.04 18.06 -8.49
N ASP A 437 -28.04 19.12 -7.72
CA ASP A 437 -28.28 19.06 -6.27
C ASP A 437 -29.78 19.06 -5.97
N SER A 438 -30.27 17.92 -5.55
CA SER A 438 -31.70 17.71 -5.22
C SER A 438 -32.15 18.43 -3.94
N THR A 439 -31.23 18.81 -3.04
CA THR A 439 -31.55 19.55 -1.81
C THR A 439 -32.03 20.97 -2.09
N LEU A 440 -31.73 21.50 -3.30
CA LEU A 440 -32.10 22.84 -3.75
C LEU A 440 -33.40 22.87 -4.56
N ALA A 441 -34.17 21.80 -4.61
CA ALA A 441 -35.42 21.74 -5.40
C ALA A 441 -36.41 22.86 -5.09
N ALA A 442 -36.55 23.26 -3.83
CA ALA A 442 -37.45 24.34 -3.37
C ALA A 442 -36.77 25.72 -3.33
N SER A 443 -35.49 25.82 -3.60
CA SER A 443 -34.72 27.05 -3.46
C SER A 443 -34.90 27.99 -4.66
N ALA A 444 -34.91 29.30 -4.44
CA ALA A 444 -34.94 30.31 -5.48
C ALA A 444 -33.52 30.58 -6.03
N VAL A 445 -32.92 29.55 -6.64
CA VAL A 445 -31.58 29.62 -7.23
C VAL A 445 -31.66 29.64 -8.75
N PRO A 446 -30.66 30.20 -9.46
CA PRO A 446 -30.57 30.10 -10.91
C PRO A 446 -30.36 28.65 -11.34
N ASP A 447 -30.61 28.34 -12.62
CA ASP A 447 -30.36 27.03 -13.23
C ASP A 447 -31.09 25.86 -12.55
N ARG A 448 -32.35 26.09 -12.16
CA ARG A 448 -33.23 25.02 -11.67
C ARG A 448 -33.45 23.95 -12.72
N VAL A 449 -33.64 22.74 -12.27
CA VAL A 449 -33.77 21.55 -13.09
C VAL A 449 -35.09 20.85 -12.84
N ARG A 450 -35.80 20.48 -13.93
CA ARG A 450 -36.85 19.49 -13.91
C ARG A 450 -36.39 18.26 -14.69
N ALA A 451 -36.34 17.13 -14.03
CA ALA A 451 -35.99 15.84 -14.61
C ALA A 451 -37.23 14.94 -14.76
N ALA A 452 -37.09 13.80 -15.42
CA ALA A 452 -38.15 12.83 -15.62
C ALA A 452 -38.74 12.29 -14.28
N ARG A 453 -37.93 12.29 -13.24
CA ARG A 453 -38.33 11.94 -11.86
C ARG A 453 -37.46 12.69 -10.86
N PRO A 454 -37.98 12.95 -9.64
CA PRO A 454 -37.20 13.52 -8.55
C PRO A 454 -36.19 12.50 -8.01
N ASP A 455 -35.21 12.96 -7.21
CA ASP A 455 -34.29 12.11 -6.46
C ASP A 455 -35.05 11.20 -5.47
N GLY A 456 -35.08 9.90 -5.74
CA GLY A 456 -35.79 8.91 -4.95
C GLY A 456 -35.12 8.52 -3.63
N GLY A 457 -33.93 9.05 -3.33
CA GLY A 457 -33.21 8.81 -2.06
C GLY A 457 -32.71 7.38 -1.85
N ARG A 458 -32.80 6.52 -2.84
CA ARG A 458 -32.31 5.14 -2.85
C ARG A 458 -31.31 4.93 -3.95
N LEU A 459 -30.59 3.83 -3.91
CA LEU A 459 -29.79 3.33 -5.03
C LEU A 459 -30.72 3.09 -6.22
N ASP A 460 -30.86 4.11 -7.05
CA ASP A 460 -31.68 4.08 -8.24
C ASP A 460 -30.73 3.92 -9.44
N PHE A 461 -30.75 2.76 -10.07
CA PHE A 461 -29.83 2.42 -11.18
C PHE A 461 -30.40 2.81 -12.54
N ASP A 462 -31.62 3.36 -12.60
CA ASP A 462 -32.21 3.77 -13.84
C ASP A 462 -31.75 5.19 -14.26
N GLU A 463 -31.46 5.36 -15.53
CA GLU A 463 -31.09 6.64 -16.12
C GLU A 463 -32.15 7.72 -15.89
N VAL A 464 -31.75 8.85 -15.31
CA VAL A 464 -32.60 10.02 -15.12
C VAL A 464 -32.37 11.03 -16.22
N ARG A 465 -33.42 11.43 -16.93
CA ARG A 465 -33.33 12.39 -18.04
C ARG A 465 -33.77 13.78 -17.63
N LEU A 466 -33.04 14.77 -18.10
CA LEU A 466 -33.38 16.17 -17.99
C LEU A 466 -34.59 16.50 -18.89
N LEU A 467 -35.59 17.20 -18.34
CA LEU A 467 -36.75 17.70 -19.11
C LEU A 467 -36.70 19.22 -19.33
N ALA A 468 -36.17 19.97 -18.36
CA ALA A 468 -35.98 21.41 -18.48
C ALA A 468 -34.88 21.88 -17.53
N ILE A 469 -34.21 22.98 -17.90
CA ILE A 469 -33.17 23.65 -17.10
C ILE A 469 -33.29 25.20 -17.28
N GLY A 470 -32.93 25.94 -16.23
CA GLY A 470 -32.93 27.39 -16.21
C GLY A 470 -34.17 27.92 -15.49
N GLU A 471 -35.07 28.64 -16.21
CA GLU A 471 -36.30 29.19 -15.62
C GLU A 471 -37.37 28.10 -15.39
N VAL A 472 -37.16 27.25 -14.41
CA VAL A 472 -38.12 26.22 -13.96
C VAL A 472 -38.84 26.72 -12.73
N GLU A 473 -40.19 26.61 -12.70
CA GLU A 473 -41.00 26.99 -11.53
C GLU A 473 -40.61 26.21 -10.28
N PRO A 474 -40.47 26.84 -9.09
CA PRO A 474 -40.04 26.18 -7.87
C PRO A 474 -40.85 24.91 -7.53
N GLY A 475 -42.14 24.94 -7.72
CA GLY A 475 -43.04 23.82 -7.43
C GLY A 475 -42.90 22.58 -8.35
N THR A 476 -42.18 22.74 -9.46
CA THR A 476 -41.92 21.66 -10.43
C THR A 476 -40.42 21.31 -10.53
N SER A 477 -39.58 22.01 -9.80
CA SER A 477 -38.13 21.80 -9.78
C SER A 477 -37.78 20.53 -8.98
N HIS A 478 -36.81 19.76 -9.49
CA HIS A 478 -36.25 18.59 -8.82
C HIS A 478 -34.84 18.83 -8.28
N GLY A 479 -34.29 20.03 -8.44
CA GLY A 479 -32.98 20.43 -7.96
C GLY A 479 -32.40 21.61 -8.74
N ALA A 480 -31.16 21.93 -8.49
CA ALA A 480 -30.38 22.92 -9.22
C ALA A 480 -29.11 22.30 -9.80
N TRP A 481 -28.75 22.73 -11.01
CA TRP A 481 -27.50 22.33 -11.64
C TRP A 481 -26.31 22.96 -10.88
N VAL A 482 -25.30 22.15 -10.56
CA VAL A 482 -24.13 22.60 -9.76
C VAL A 482 -23.07 23.34 -10.60
N GLY A 483 -23.27 23.49 -11.91
CA GLY A 483 -22.28 24.12 -12.78
C GLY A 483 -21.17 23.17 -13.25
N LEU A 484 -21.40 21.86 -13.20
CA LEU A 484 -20.49 20.81 -13.68
C LEU A 484 -21.23 19.87 -14.62
N LEU A 485 -20.66 19.62 -15.81
CA LEU A 485 -21.17 18.66 -16.79
C LEU A 485 -20.04 17.87 -17.45
N HIS A 486 -20.39 16.70 -17.96
CA HIS A 486 -19.58 15.90 -18.87
C HIS A 486 -20.21 15.90 -20.27
N ALA A 487 -19.38 16.10 -21.30
CA ALA A 487 -19.76 16.01 -22.70
C ALA A 487 -19.02 14.83 -23.35
N GLY A 488 -19.74 13.74 -23.61
CA GLY A 488 -19.26 12.62 -24.40
C GLY A 488 -19.12 12.98 -25.87
N PRO A 489 -18.84 12.02 -26.77
CA PRO A 489 -18.67 12.27 -28.20
C PRO A 489 -19.85 13.01 -28.83
N ASP A 490 -21.07 12.53 -28.61
CA ASP A 490 -22.29 13.15 -29.09
C ASP A 490 -22.58 14.46 -28.36
N GLY A 491 -22.40 14.48 -27.03
CA GLY A 491 -22.63 15.67 -26.21
C GLY A 491 -21.77 16.86 -26.61
N ALA A 492 -20.49 16.65 -26.92
CA ALA A 492 -19.61 17.68 -27.44
C ALA A 492 -20.07 18.20 -28.80
N ALA A 493 -20.54 17.32 -29.66
CA ALA A 493 -21.11 17.72 -30.98
C ALA A 493 -22.40 18.52 -30.79
N TRP A 494 -23.31 18.11 -29.90
CA TRP A 494 -24.56 18.81 -29.63
C TRP A 494 -24.33 20.21 -29.03
N LEU A 495 -23.38 20.36 -28.10
CA LEU A 495 -23.02 21.67 -27.55
C LEU A 495 -22.44 22.61 -28.64
N ARG A 496 -21.57 22.10 -29.52
CA ARG A 496 -21.06 22.90 -30.65
C ARG A 496 -22.20 23.33 -31.56
N ALA A 497 -23.11 22.44 -31.89
CA ALA A 497 -24.28 22.78 -32.73
C ALA A 497 -25.17 23.83 -32.03
N ALA A 498 -25.40 23.74 -30.73
CA ALA A 498 -26.15 24.72 -29.96
C ALA A 498 -25.46 26.11 -29.91
N ILE A 499 -24.13 26.14 -29.82
CA ILE A 499 -23.33 27.38 -29.93
C ILE A 499 -23.52 28.02 -31.29
N GLU A 500 -23.41 27.27 -32.40
CA GLU A 500 -23.58 27.80 -33.75
C GLU A 500 -25.02 28.27 -34.01
N ALA A 501 -26.03 27.55 -33.50
CA ALA A 501 -27.42 27.99 -33.59
C ALA A 501 -27.65 29.31 -32.84
N ALA A 502 -27.12 29.44 -31.60
CA ALA A 502 -27.22 30.66 -30.81
C ALA A 502 -26.43 31.85 -31.43
N ARG A 503 -25.35 31.54 -32.15
CA ARG A 503 -24.59 32.53 -32.92
C ARG A 503 -25.40 33.04 -34.11
N ALA A 504 -26.05 32.14 -34.83
CA ALA A 504 -26.84 32.46 -36.03
C ALA A 504 -28.08 33.30 -35.70
N ASP A 505 -28.76 33.07 -34.59
CA ASP A 505 -29.92 33.85 -34.14
C ASP A 505 -29.55 35.09 -33.28
N GLY A 506 -28.26 35.33 -33.05
CA GLY A 506 -27.77 36.52 -32.34
C GLY A 506 -27.90 36.49 -30.82
N THR A 507 -28.35 35.37 -30.24
CA THR A 507 -28.57 35.26 -28.77
C THR A 507 -27.31 34.86 -27.99
N LEU A 508 -26.27 34.32 -28.62
CA LEU A 508 -25.10 33.72 -28.01
C LEU A 508 -24.40 34.65 -26.98
N ARG A 509 -24.32 35.96 -27.26
CA ARG A 509 -23.57 36.89 -26.39
C ARG A 509 -24.16 37.02 -25.02
N ALA A 510 -25.50 36.99 -24.89
CA ALA A 510 -26.20 37.14 -23.62
C ALA A 510 -26.58 35.80 -22.97
N ALA A 511 -26.44 34.71 -23.70
CA ALA A 511 -26.88 33.39 -23.28
C ALA A 511 -26.03 32.87 -22.10
N ARG A 512 -26.72 32.21 -21.14
CA ARG A 512 -26.08 31.39 -20.10
C ARG A 512 -25.74 30.02 -20.65
N LEU A 513 -24.95 29.28 -19.90
CA LEU A 513 -24.61 27.88 -20.25
C LEU A 513 -25.83 26.97 -20.19
N SER A 514 -26.74 27.20 -19.24
CA SER A 514 -28.04 26.52 -19.15
C SER A 514 -28.91 26.75 -20.41
N ASP A 515 -28.84 27.90 -21.07
CA ASP A 515 -29.58 28.17 -22.31
C ASP A 515 -29.07 27.31 -23.48
N LEU A 516 -27.78 27.03 -23.55
CA LEU A 516 -27.22 26.07 -24.52
C LEU A 516 -27.70 24.65 -24.27
N ILE A 517 -27.74 24.22 -22.99
CA ILE A 517 -28.26 22.90 -22.61
C ILE A 517 -29.76 22.81 -22.96
N ALA A 518 -30.53 23.86 -22.72
CA ALA A 518 -31.95 23.92 -23.10
C ALA A 518 -32.14 23.81 -24.64
N ARG A 519 -31.25 24.40 -25.45
CA ARG A 519 -31.25 24.23 -26.90
C ARG A 519 -30.93 22.80 -27.34
N VAL A 520 -30.01 22.12 -26.64
CA VAL A 520 -29.73 20.69 -26.87
C VAL A 520 -30.98 19.85 -26.63
N LEU A 521 -31.72 20.12 -25.54
CA LEU A 521 -33.01 19.47 -25.27
C LEU A 521 -34.06 19.78 -26.33
N ALA A 522 -34.18 21.04 -26.74
CA ALA A 522 -35.16 21.47 -27.77
C ALA A 522 -34.86 20.82 -29.13
N ALA A 523 -33.61 20.48 -29.42
CA ALA A 523 -33.21 19.73 -30.61
C ALA A 523 -33.52 18.22 -30.49
N GLY A 524 -34.11 17.76 -29.40
CA GLY A 524 -34.51 16.36 -29.17
C GLY A 524 -33.41 15.46 -28.63
N HIS A 525 -32.28 16.00 -28.22
CA HIS A 525 -31.16 15.21 -27.68
C HIS A 525 -31.35 14.92 -26.18
N PRO A 526 -31.15 13.68 -25.74
CA PRO A 526 -31.28 13.31 -24.34
C PRO A 526 -30.11 13.86 -23.53
N VAL A 527 -30.39 14.46 -22.37
CA VAL A 527 -29.41 14.90 -21.39
C VAL A 527 -29.64 14.15 -20.09
N ARG A 528 -28.59 13.57 -19.54
CA ARG A 528 -28.62 12.75 -18.32
C ARG A 528 -28.43 13.61 -17.06
N VAL A 529 -29.05 13.20 -15.97
CA VAL A 529 -28.96 13.84 -14.66
C VAL A 529 -28.39 12.87 -13.64
N VAL A 530 -27.33 13.28 -12.95
CA VAL A 530 -26.78 12.62 -11.76
C VAL A 530 -27.17 13.46 -10.55
N TYR A 531 -27.93 12.90 -9.63
CA TYR A 531 -28.31 13.62 -8.42
C TYR A 531 -27.21 13.60 -7.36
N ALA A 532 -27.01 14.76 -6.73
CA ALA A 532 -26.17 14.98 -5.58
C ALA A 532 -26.98 15.56 -4.42
N ARG A 533 -26.44 15.49 -3.21
CA ARG A 533 -27.03 16.07 -2.00
C ARG A 533 -25.97 16.87 -1.26
N GLY A 534 -25.76 18.12 -1.70
CA GLY A 534 -24.70 18.96 -1.19
C GLY A 534 -23.30 18.49 -1.62
N GLY A 535 -22.26 18.86 -0.85
CA GLY A 535 -20.86 18.55 -1.16
C GLY A 535 -20.25 19.51 -2.16
N TRP A 536 -20.86 20.67 -2.38
CA TRP A 536 -20.38 21.72 -3.25
C TRP A 536 -20.86 23.10 -2.78
N VAL A 537 -20.17 24.14 -3.21
CA VAL A 537 -20.56 25.55 -3.03
C VAL A 537 -20.19 26.33 -4.28
N ASN A 538 -21.14 27.14 -4.80
CA ASN A 538 -20.83 28.17 -5.77
C ASN A 538 -20.49 29.46 -5.01
N VAL A 539 -19.26 29.92 -5.12
CA VAL A 539 -18.72 31.02 -4.34
C VAL A 539 -19.11 32.35 -4.99
N ASN A 540 -20.25 32.93 -4.59
CA ASN A 540 -20.78 34.18 -5.15
C ASN A 540 -20.62 35.39 -4.20
N ASN A 541 -20.40 35.15 -2.91
CA ASN A 541 -20.26 36.17 -1.88
C ASN A 541 -19.33 35.67 -0.76
N LEU A 542 -19.15 36.52 0.28
CA LEU A 542 -18.26 36.20 1.38
C LEU A 542 -18.77 35.04 2.25
N THR A 543 -20.08 34.86 2.39
CA THR A 543 -20.67 33.75 3.15
C THR A 543 -20.37 32.43 2.44
N ASP A 544 -20.58 32.36 1.11
CA ASP A 544 -20.24 31.18 0.32
C ASP A 544 -18.76 30.81 0.43
N LEU A 545 -17.87 31.81 0.50
CA LEU A 545 -16.43 31.59 0.67
C LEU A 545 -16.11 30.95 2.04
N LEU A 546 -16.84 31.35 3.09
CA LEU A 546 -16.72 30.72 4.40
C LEU A 546 -17.25 29.31 4.41
N ASP A 547 -18.41 29.07 3.79
CA ASP A 547 -19.03 27.74 3.66
C ASP A 547 -18.13 26.79 2.86
N ALA A 548 -17.50 27.28 1.79
CA ALA A 548 -16.53 26.54 1.01
C ALA A 548 -15.29 26.09 1.81
N SER A 549 -14.97 26.82 2.91
CA SER A 549 -13.88 26.43 3.81
C SER A 549 -14.23 25.24 4.70
N GLY A 550 -15.51 24.86 4.79
CA GLY A 550 -15.98 23.66 5.49
C GLY A 550 -16.05 22.41 4.60
N LEU A 551 -15.80 22.54 3.29
CA LEU A 551 -15.78 21.45 2.32
C LEU A 551 -14.39 20.85 2.18
#